data_a04b07582a5895680127a4c0a37a8a4a
#
_entry.id   a04b07582a5895680127a4c0a37a8a4a
#
_cell.length_a   1.000
_cell.length_b   1.000
_cell.length_c   1.000
_cell.angle_alpha   90.00
_cell.angle_beta   90.00
_cell.angle_gamma   90.00
#
_symmetry.space_group_name_H-M   'P 1'
#
loop_
_entity.id
_entity.type
_entity.pdbx_description
1 polymer ?
#
loop_
_entity_poly.entity_id
_entity_poly.type
_entity_poly.pdbx_seq_one_letter_code
_entity_poly.pdbx_strand_id
1 'polypeptide(L)'
;MMMMTRKYILFLLFLSIPVVMTAQDKDFGIWYGISAEHKLTKKLEIDLLTNVRTFRNASKLDEAFIEGGITYSMYKHISIAGSYRLTKSIENNDSYYFRHKYMLDLKGNIPAGNFNFSGYLRFQTAVKTYIKDENDKFPSYTGKIKLKAIYKTPTFPLNPYIYIETFCPMFSAKSGTIEKNRFSAGVELSITRHNSAEVEYIFQRDYQPHISDINIISINYKLKF
;
A
#
# COMPACT_ATOMS: atom_id res chain seq x y z
N MET A 1 24.90 1.87 -32.54
CA MET A 1 24.84 0.55 -31.86
C MET A 1 25.32 0.58 -30.39
N MET A 2 26.14 1.54 -29.96
CA MET A 2 26.71 1.62 -28.60
C MET A 2 25.79 2.22 -27.51
N MET A 3 24.69 2.89 -27.86
CA MET A 3 23.75 3.48 -26.89
C MET A 3 22.69 2.50 -26.34
N MET A 4 22.42 1.40 -27.05
CA MET A 4 21.47 0.37 -26.58
C MET A 4 22.05 -0.48 -25.44
N THR A 5 23.34 -0.76 -25.43
CA THR A 5 24.00 -1.61 -24.44
C THR A 5 24.02 -0.99 -23.03
N ARG A 6 24.12 0.33 -22.87
CA ARG A 6 24.08 1.01 -21.55
C ARG A 6 22.71 0.89 -20.86
N LYS A 7 21.61 0.86 -21.62
CA LYS A 7 20.26 0.74 -21.07
C LYS A 7 19.98 -0.66 -20.49
N TYR A 8 20.51 -1.70 -21.14
CA TYR A 8 20.38 -3.09 -20.67
C TYR A 8 21.31 -3.40 -19.49
N ILE A 9 22.47 -2.75 -19.41
CA ILE A 9 23.40 -2.90 -18.28
C ILE A 9 22.79 -2.33 -16.99
N LEU A 10 22.12 -1.17 -17.06
CA LEU A 10 21.39 -0.62 -15.93
C LEU A 10 20.20 -1.50 -15.49
N PHE A 11 19.52 -2.13 -16.43
CA PHE A 11 18.43 -3.07 -16.14
C PHE A 11 18.95 -4.37 -15.52
N LEU A 12 20.08 -4.90 -16.00
CA LEU A 12 20.77 -6.08 -15.43
C LEU A 12 21.37 -5.78 -14.05
N LEU A 13 21.88 -4.58 -13.80
CA LEU A 13 22.37 -4.15 -12.48
C LEU A 13 21.23 -4.03 -11.45
N PHE A 14 20.03 -3.68 -11.88
CA PHE A 14 18.84 -3.66 -11.02
C PHE A 14 18.31 -5.07 -10.69
N LEU A 15 18.53 -6.04 -11.60
CA LEU A 15 18.19 -7.46 -11.38
C LEU A 15 19.21 -8.18 -10.51
N SER A 16 20.42 -7.67 -10.40
CA SER A 16 21.54 -8.30 -9.66
C SER A 16 21.73 -7.77 -8.25
N ILE A 17 20.75 -7.01 -7.69
CA ILE A 17 20.74 -6.74 -6.26
C ILE A 17 20.51 -8.12 -5.59
N PRO A 18 21.54 -8.78 -5.06
CA PRO A 18 21.33 -9.98 -4.29
C PRO A 18 20.45 -9.58 -3.12
N VAL A 19 19.25 -10.10 -3.07
CA VAL A 19 18.46 -10.11 -1.85
C VAL A 19 19.29 -10.93 -0.89
N VAL A 20 20.19 -10.27 -0.16
CA VAL A 20 20.88 -10.88 0.98
C VAL A 20 19.81 -11.08 2.03
N MET A 21 19.04 -12.16 1.86
CA MET A 21 18.14 -12.68 2.87
C MET A 21 19.02 -13.27 3.96
N THR A 22 19.43 -12.42 4.90
CA THR A 22 19.94 -12.93 6.17
C THR A 22 18.78 -13.68 6.82
N ALA A 23 18.93 -15.00 6.89
CA ALA A 23 17.98 -15.93 7.49
C ALA A 23 17.99 -15.76 9.03
N GLN A 24 17.30 -14.74 9.52
CA GLN A 24 17.00 -14.58 10.94
C GLN A 24 15.54 -14.11 11.01
N ASP A 25 14.65 -14.98 11.48
CA ASP A 25 13.24 -14.74 11.89
C ASP A 25 12.43 -13.73 11.04
N LYS A 26 12.72 -13.68 9.74
CA LYS A 26 12.05 -12.75 8.81
C LYS A 26 11.02 -13.51 7.99
N ASP A 27 9.79 -13.10 8.11
CA ASP A 27 8.72 -13.64 7.28
C ASP A 27 8.78 -13.08 5.86
N PHE A 28 8.21 -13.83 4.91
CA PHE A 28 8.05 -13.42 3.52
C PHE A 28 6.59 -13.53 3.10
N GLY A 29 6.10 -12.51 2.41
CA GLY A 29 4.74 -12.46 1.88
C GLY A 29 4.69 -12.01 0.43
N ILE A 30 3.58 -12.35 -0.24
CA ILE A 30 3.27 -11.85 -1.58
C ILE A 30 1.88 -11.21 -1.53
N TRP A 31 1.78 -10.01 -2.11
CA TRP A 31 0.53 -9.28 -2.21
C TRP A 31 0.13 -9.14 -3.67
N TYR A 32 -1.12 -9.45 -3.99
CA TYR A 32 -1.69 -9.30 -5.31
C TYR A 32 -2.86 -8.33 -5.25
N GLY A 33 -2.85 -7.32 -6.10
CA GLY A 33 -3.89 -6.30 -6.14
C GLY A 33 -4.40 -6.00 -7.54
N ILE A 34 -5.68 -5.66 -7.61
CA ILE A 34 -6.29 -5.08 -8.81
C ILE A 34 -7.08 -3.87 -8.36
N SER A 35 -6.87 -2.74 -9.03
CA SER A 35 -7.63 -1.52 -8.78
C SER A 35 -8.24 -0.96 -10.06
N ALA A 36 -9.39 -0.32 -9.89
CA ALA A 36 -10.10 0.39 -10.95
C ALA A 36 -10.42 1.79 -10.46
N GLU A 37 -10.15 2.81 -11.26
CA GLU A 37 -10.44 4.22 -10.98
C GLU A 37 -11.29 4.78 -12.12
N HIS A 38 -12.35 5.51 -11.76
CA HIS A 38 -13.22 6.17 -12.72
C HIS A 38 -13.52 7.62 -12.30
N LYS A 39 -13.26 8.57 -13.20
CA LYS A 39 -13.57 9.98 -12.98
C LYS A 39 -15.01 10.27 -13.36
N LEU A 40 -15.86 10.47 -12.35
CA LEU A 40 -17.26 10.87 -12.56
C LEU A 40 -17.36 12.32 -13.04
N THR A 41 -16.51 13.20 -12.49
CA THR A 41 -16.42 14.61 -12.87
C THR A 41 -14.95 15.08 -12.82
N LYS A 42 -14.69 16.35 -13.15
CA LYS A 42 -13.34 16.95 -12.99
C LYS A 42 -12.85 16.96 -11.53
N LYS A 43 -13.77 16.85 -10.56
CA LYS A 43 -13.44 16.90 -9.12
C LYS A 43 -13.77 15.64 -8.36
N LEU A 44 -14.57 14.74 -8.92
CA LEU A 44 -15.05 13.55 -8.23
C LEU A 44 -14.57 12.28 -8.96
N GLU A 45 -13.91 11.41 -8.21
CA GLU A 45 -13.40 10.12 -8.67
C GLU A 45 -13.88 9.02 -7.72
N ILE A 46 -14.25 7.87 -8.27
CA ILE A 46 -14.53 6.65 -7.53
C ILE A 46 -13.45 5.63 -7.80
N ASP A 47 -13.14 4.84 -6.80
CA ASP A 47 -12.16 3.76 -6.89
C ASP A 47 -12.68 2.46 -6.27
N LEU A 48 -12.21 1.35 -6.85
CA LEU A 48 -12.41 0.01 -6.34
C LEU A 48 -11.04 -0.68 -6.29
N LEU A 49 -10.73 -1.30 -5.17
CA LEU A 49 -9.49 -2.06 -4.97
C LEU A 49 -9.81 -3.44 -4.41
N THR A 50 -9.21 -4.47 -4.98
CA THR A 50 -9.16 -5.80 -4.38
C THR A 50 -7.71 -6.17 -4.11
N ASN A 51 -7.44 -6.88 -3.03
CA ASN A 51 -6.09 -7.32 -2.70
C ASN A 51 -6.13 -8.64 -1.94
N VAL A 52 -5.17 -9.50 -2.23
CA VAL A 52 -4.92 -10.76 -1.54
C VAL A 52 -3.49 -10.74 -1.04
N ARG A 53 -3.29 -11.07 0.23
CA ARG A 53 -2.00 -11.01 0.92
C ARG A 53 -1.68 -12.33 1.55
N THR A 54 -0.45 -12.77 1.42
CA THR A 54 0.07 -13.98 2.04
C THR A 54 1.15 -13.64 3.06
N PHE A 55 1.43 -14.59 3.95
CA PHE A 55 2.49 -14.56 4.95
C PHE A 55 3.04 -15.98 5.19
N ARG A 56 3.89 -16.21 6.19
CA ARG A 56 4.54 -17.50 6.47
C ARG A 56 5.21 -18.08 5.22
N ASN A 57 6.17 -17.31 4.66
CA ASN A 57 6.87 -17.64 3.41
C ASN A 57 5.92 -17.84 2.23
N ALA A 58 4.92 -16.96 2.12
CA ALA A 58 3.86 -16.96 1.10
C ALA A 58 2.98 -18.22 1.06
N SER A 59 3.03 -19.06 2.09
CA SER A 59 2.30 -20.34 2.16
C SER A 59 0.89 -20.19 2.72
N LYS A 60 0.58 -19.11 3.43
CA LYS A 60 -0.69 -18.92 4.11
C LYS A 60 -1.33 -17.57 3.75
N LEU A 61 -2.64 -17.56 3.59
CA LEU A 61 -3.40 -16.32 3.38
C LEU A 61 -3.40 -15.51 4.68
N ASP A 62 -2.94 -14.25 4.62
CA ASP A 62 -3.01 -13.27 5.71
C ASP A 62 -4.36 -12.57 5.71
N GLU A 63 -4.61 -11.83 4.63
CA GLU A 63 -5.89 -11.14 4.42
C GLU A 63 -6.25 -11.07 2.93
N ALA A 64 -7.56 -11.06 2.68
CA ALA A 64 -8.12 -10.69 1.39
C ALA A 64 -9.17 -9.62 1.61
N PHE A 65 -9.21 -8.57 0.77
CA PHE A 65 -10.16 -7.49 0.93
C PHE A 65 -10.64 -6.90 -0.38
N ILE A 66 -11.80 -6.26 -0.27
CA ILE A 66 -12.36 -5.35 -1.26
C ILE A 66 -12.55 -3.98 -0.61
N GLU A 67 -12.14 -2.92 -1.29
CA GLU A 67 -12.26 -1.53 -0.82
C GLU A 67 -12.90 -0.70 -1.93
N GLY A 68 -13.92 0.09 -1.57
CA GLY A 68 -14.52 1.09 -2.43
C GLY A 68 -14.29 2.47 -1.84
N GLY A 69 -13.96 3.46 -2.68
CA GLY A 69 -13.64 4.80 -2.27
C GLY A 69 -14.23 5.88 -3.17
N ILE A 70 -14.33 7.08 -2.60
CA ILE A 70 -14.71 8.31 -3.29
C ILE A 70 -13.67 9.36 -2.96
N THR A 71 -13.08 9.99 -3.97
CA THR A 71 -12.10 11.07 -3.83
C THR A 71 -12.68 12.37 -4.39
N TYR A 72 -12.64 13.45 -3.60
CA TYR A 72 -13.02 14.80 -4.02
C TYR A 72 -11.79 15.70 -4.07
N SER A 73 -11.50 16.27 -5.25
CA SER A 73 -10.43 17.24 -5.48
C SER A 73 -10.86 18.62 -5.01
N MET A 74 -10.38 19.04 -3.84
CA MET A 74 -10.67 20.37 -3.26
C MET A 74 -9.92 21.47 -4.02
N TYR A 75 -8.61 21.24 -4.20
CA TYR A 75 -7.69 22.14 -4.90
C TYR A 75 -6.84 21.36 -5.89
N LYS A 76 -6.04 22.06 -6.70
CA LYS A 76 -5.16 21.46 -7.72
C LYS A 76 -4.26 20.34 -7.19
N HIS A 77 -3.82 20.44 -5.94
CA HIS A 77 -2.84 19.55 -5.32
C HIS A 77 -3.36 18.87 -4.03
N ILE A 78 -4.59 19.13 -3.65
CA ILE A 78 -5.16 18.64 -2.39
C ILE A 78 -6.51 17.99 -2.67
N SER A 79 -6.70 16.78 -2.16
CA SER A 79 -7.97 16.06 -2.22
C SER A 79 -8.29 15.40 -0.88
N ILE A 80 -9.58 15.18 -0.64
CA ILE A 80 -10.09 14.39 0.47
C ILE A 80 -10.73 13.12 -0.08
N ALA A 81 -10.56 12.00 0.60
CA ALA A 81 -11.19 10.75 0.19
C ALA A 81 -11.80 10.02 1.39
N GLY A 82 -12.95 9.42 1.16
CA GLY A 82 -13.58 8.48 2.07
C GLY A 82 -13.60 7.10 1.45
N SER A 83 -13.26 6.06 2.21
CA SER A 83 -13.34 4.69 1.72
C SER A 83 -13.80 3.70 2.77
N TYR A 84 -14.40 2.62 2.29
CA TYR A 84 -14.83 1.48 3.07
C TYR A 84 -14.15 0.22 2.56
N ARG A 85 -13.66 -0.62 3.49
CA ARG A 85 -13.02 -1.88 3.18
C ARG A 85 -13.65 -3.02 3.98
N LEU A 86 -14.05 -4.06 3.28
CA LEU A 86 -14.40 -5.34 3.85
C LEU A 86 -13.18 -6.26 3.74
N THR A 87 -12.67 -6.71 4.87
CA THR A 87 -11.48 -7.58 4.94
C THR A 87 -11.86 -8.91 5.54
N LYS A 88 -11.44 -10.01 4.90
CA LYS A 88 -11.37 -11.35 5.50
C LYS A 88 -9.93 -11.58 5.92
N SER A 89 -9.65 -11.73 7.20
CA SER A 89 -8.29 -11.90 7.73
C SER A 89 -8.20 -13.04 8.73
N ILE A 90 -6.99 -13.61 8.84
CA ILE A 90 -6.69 -14.65 9.82
C ILE A 90 -6.57 -14.04 11.22
N GLU A 91 -6.96 -14.81 12.23
CA GLU A 91 -6.77 -14.50 13.64
C GLU A 91 -5.86 -15.54 14.30
N ASN A 92 -5.53 -15.31 15.58
CA ASN A 92 -4.59 -16.15 16.34
C ASN A 92 -4.95 -17.63 16.43
N ASN A 93 -6.25 -17.98 16.25
CA ASN A 93 -6.73 -19.36 16.23
C ASN A 93 -6.71 -20.01 14.84
N ASP A 94 -6.00 -19.40 13.87
CA ASP A 94 -5.94 -19.82 12.47
C ASP A 94 -7.31 -19.82 11.75
N SER A 95 -8.32 -19.16 12.32
CA SER A 95 -9.63 -18.97 11.70
C SER A 95 -9.73 -17.64 10.98
N TYR A 96 -10.57 -17.58 9.95
CA TYR A 96 -10.77 -16.38 9.15
C TYR A 96 -12.04 -15.66 9.56
N TYR A 97 -11.93 -14.36 9.79
CA TYR A 97 -13.03 -13.50 10.20
C TYR A 97 -13.14 -12.25 9.34
N PHE A 98 -14.34 -11.67 9.29
CA PHE A 98 -14.57 -10.41 8.61
C PHE A 98 -14.33 -9.23 9.53
N ARG A 99 -13.69 -8.18 8.96
CA ARG A 99 -13.47 -6.89 9.59
C ARG A 99 -13.95 -5.80 8.65
N HIS A 100 -14.58 -4.78 9.21
CA HIS A 100 -15.02 -3.59 8.51
C HIS A 100 -14.04 -2.46 8.83
N LYS A 101 -13.50 -1.79 7.78
CA LYS A 101 -12.61 -0.63 7.96
C LYS A 101 -13.22 0.58 7.25
N TYR A 102 -13.29 1.69 7.96
CA TYR A 102 -13.69 2.98 7.42
C TYR A 102 -12.49 3.90 7.44
N MET A 103 -12.25 4.65 6.37
CA MET A 103 -11.06 5.46 6.20
C MET A 103 -11.42 6.83 5.68
N LEU A 104 -10.71 7.84 6.21
CA LEU A 104 -10.76 9.22 5.75
C LEU A 104 -9.33 9.67 5.44
N ASP A 105 -9.09 10.15 4.24
CA ASP A 105 -7.77 10.57 3.76
C ASP A 105 -7.75 12.06 3.42
N LEU A 106 -6.70 12.73 3.83
CA LEU A 106 -6.26 14.00 3.24
C LEU A 106 -5.04 13.70 2.37
N LYS A 107 -5.16 13.88 1.06
CA LYS A 107 -4.13 13.54 0.07
C LYS A 107 -3.52 14.81 -0.51
N GLY A 108 -2.20 14.79 -0.70
CA GLY A 108 -1.43 15.83 -1.38
C GLY A 108 -0.64 15.27 -2.56
N ASN A 109 -0.45 16.09 -3.60
CA ASN A 109 0.35 15.72 -4.78
C ASN A 109 1.03 16.95 -5.37
N ILE A 110 2.37 16.94 -5.44
CA ILE A 110 3.20 18.07 -5.87
C ILE A 110 4.13 17.60 -6.99
N PRO A 111 3.88 17.97 -8.25
CA PRO A 111 4.80 17.72 -9.35
C PRO A 111 5.99 18.69 -9.28
N ALA A 112 7.22 18.19 -9.48
CA ALA A 112 8.46 18.95 -9.51
C ALA A 112 9.38 18.42 -10.60
N GLY A 113 9.32 18.98 -11.79
CA GLY A 113 10.02 18.49 -12.98
C GLY A 113 9.59 17.07 -13.32
N ASN A 114 10.53 16.15 -13.40
CA ASN A 114 10.26 14.72 -13.64
C ASN A 114 9.85 13.96 -12.36
N PHE A 115 9.94 14.59 -11.19
CA PHE A 115 9.49 13.98 -9.95
C PHE A 115 8.04 14.35 -9.65
N ASN A 116 7.35 13.42 -9.02
CA ASN A 116 6.04 13.66 -8.43
C ASN A 116 6.07 13.19 -6.98
N PHE A 117 5.93 14.15 -6.06
CA PHE A 117 5.85 13.88 -4.63
C PHE A 117 4.38 13.81 -4.23
N SER A 118 3.98 12.74 -3.57
CA SER A 118 2.62 12.56 -3.08
C SER A 118 2.63 11.98 -1.67
N GLY A 119 1.53 12.19 -0.98
CA GLY A 119 1.36 11.62 0.34
C GLY A 119 -0.08 11.73 0.82
N TYR A 120 -0.37 11.05 1.91
CA TYR A 120 -1.64 11.20 2.59
C TYR A 120 -1.48 11.09 4.11
N LEU A 121 -2.42 11.75 4.78
CA LEU A 121 -2.76 11.52 6.18
C LEU A 121 -4.07 10.73 6.17
N ARG A 122 -4.08 9.57 6.79
CA ARG A 122 -5.27 8.70 6.89
C ARG A 122 -5.68 8.54 8.34
N PHE A 123 -6.94 8.75 8.61
CA PHE A 123 -7.62 8.28 9.80
C PHE A 123 -8.40 7.02 9.44
N GLN A 124 -8.19 5.94 10.18
CA GLN A 124 -8.84 4.66 9.94
C GLN A 124 -9.48 4.14 11.23
N THR A 125 -10.69 3.64 11.13
CA THR A 125 -11.32 2.82 12.17
C THR A 125 -11.57 1.41 11.65
N ALA A 126 -11.35 0.41 12.50
CA ALA A 126 -11.61 -0.98 12.19
C ALA A 126 -12.54 -1.60 13.25
N VAL A 127 -13.59 -2.26 12.75
CA VAL A 127 -14.61 -2.93 13.57
C VAL A 127 -14.57 -4.42 13.30
N LYS A 128 -14.50 -5.23 14.36
CA LYS A 128 -14.55 -6.68 14.34
C LYS A 128 -15.95 -7.13 14.77
N THR A 129 -16.72 -7.70 13.88
CA THR A 129 -18.13 -8.06 14.14
C THR A 129 -18.32 -9.42 14.82
N TYR A 130 -17.26 -10.23 14.86
CA TYR A 130 -17.28 -11.60 15.39
C TYR A 130 -16.91 -11.70 16.88
N ILE A 131 -16.46 -10.63 17.50
CA ILE A 131 -16.09 -10.62 18.92
C ILE A 131 -17.34 -10.57 19.76
N LYS A 132 -17.49 -11.56 20.65
CA LYS A 132 -18.63 -11.67 21.57
C LYS A 132 -18.42 -10.93 22.89
N ASP A 133 -17.14 -10.75 23.29
CA ASP A 133 -16.79 -10.04 24.51
C ASP A 133 -17.00 -8.52 24.31
N GLU A 134 -17.76 -7.89 25.22
CA GLU A 134 -18.08 -6.47 25.13
C GLU A 134 -16.85 -5.58 25.22
N ASN A 135 -15.82 -5.99 25.96
CA ASN A 135 -14.58 -5.23 26.11
C ASN A 135 -13.75 -5.17 24.83
N ASP A 136 -13.88 -6.15 23.95
CA ASP A 136 -13.13 -6.24 22.68
C ASP A 136 -13.92 -5.77 21.45
N LYS A 137 -15.19 -5.40 21.63
CA LYS A 137 -16.06 -4.88 20.55
C LYS A 137 -15.72 -3.47 20.10
N PHE A 138 -14.94 -2.73 20.90
CA PHE A 138 -14.61 -1.35 20.57
C PHE A 138 -13.81 -1.25 19.28
N PRO A 139 -14.14 -0.28 18.40
CA PRO A 139 -13.37 -0.04 17.21
C PRO A 139 -11.93 0.34 17.53
N SER A 140 -10.99 -0.20 16.77
CA SER A 140 -9.61 0.28 16.83
C SER A 140 -9.44 1.46 15.87
N TYR A 141 -8.65 2.44 16.30
CA TYR A 141 -8.35 3.64 15.53
C TYR A 141 -6.87 3.69 15.21
N THR A 142 -6.54 3.99 13.95
CA THR A 142 -5.15 4.09 13.48
C THR A 142 -4.99 5.33 12.61
N GLY A 143 -4.01 6.14 12.93
CA GLY A 143 -3.49 7.17 12.04
C GLY A 143 -2.42 6.59 11.13
N LYS A 144 -2.38 7.03 9.85
CA LYS A 144 -1.32 6.66 8.91
C LYS A 144 -0.79 7.88 8.20
N ILE A 145 0.51 7.89 7.98
CA ILE A 145 1.19 8.88 7.16
C ILE A 145 1.93 8.12 6.06
N LYS A 146 1.71 8.50 4.80
CA LYS A 146 2.48 7.97 3.66
C LYS A 146 3.08 9.11 2.87
N LEU A 147 4.35 8.96 2.49
CA LEU A 147 5.06 9.84 1.58
C LEU A 147 5.66 8.99 0.46
N LYS A 148 5.38 9.36 -0.78
CA LYS A 148 5.85 8.66 -2.01
C LYS A 148 6.54 9.66 -2.92
N ALA A 149 7.68 9.28 -3.48
CA ALA A 149 8.35 9.97 -4.57
C ALA A 149 8.42 9.05 -5.78
N ILE A 150 7.91 9.49 -6.93
CA ILE A 150 7.96 8.77 -8.20
C ILE A 150 8.72 9.61 -9.22
N TYR A 151 9.64 8.99 -9.95
CA TYR A 151 10.31 9.60 -11.09
C TYR A 151 9.58 9.22 -12.38
N LYS A 152 9.04 10.20 -13.09
CA LYS A 152 8.37 10.01 -14.38
C LYS A 152 9.41 10.01 -15.50
N THR A 153 9.70 8.84 -16.04
CA THR A 153 10.73 8.69 -17.09
C THR A 153 10.21 9.23 -18.41
N PRO A 154 10.89 10.22 -19.03
CA PRO A 154 10.36 10.89 -20.23
C PRO A 154 10.23 9.99 -21.46
N THR A 155 11.12 9.01 -21.61
CA THR A 155 11.29 8.22 -22.84
C THR A 155 10.93 6.76 -22.71
N PHE A 156 10.62 6.32 -21.52
CA PHE A 156 10.33 4.91 -21.23
C PHE A 156 9.14 4.77 -20.29
N PRO A 157 8.21 3.83 -20.51
CA PRO A 157 6.97 3.75 -19.73
C PRO A 157 7.16 3.19 -18.30
N LEU A 158 8.38 3.10 -17.81
CA LEU A 158 8.71 2.55 -16.50
C LEU A 158 9.10 3.69 -15.55
N ASN A 159 8.33 3.88 -14.49
CA ASN A 159 8.48 4.95 -13.51
C ASN A 159 8.91 4.35 -12.16
N PRO A 160 10.18 4.46 -11.77
CA PRO A 160 10.61 4.00 -10.45
C PRO A 160 10.07 4.92 -9.35
N TYR A 161 9.80 4.33 -8.18
CA TYR A 161 9.35 5.06 -7.01
C TYR A 161 9.83 4.45 -5.71
N ILE A 162 9.79 5.27 -4.68
CA ILE A 162 9.98 4.85 -3.29
C ILE A 162 8.88 5.44 -2.43
N TYR A 163 8.54 4.78 -1.31
CA TYR A 163 7.70 5.39 -0.29
C TYR A 163 8.04 4.90 1.12
N ILE A 164 7.63 5.70 2.08
CA ILE A 164 7.54 5.34 3.49
C ILE A 164 6.08 5.48 3.95
N GLU A 165 5.63 4.54 4.77
CA GLU A 165 4.31 4.56 5.40
C GLU A 165 4.45 4.20 6.88
N THR A 166 3.93 5.05 7.76
CA THR A 166 3.97 4.90 9.22
C THR A 166 2.55 4.75 9.76
N PHE A 167 2.37 3.85 10.70
CA PHE A 167 1.10 3.55 11.36
C PHE A 167 1.20 3.87 12.85
N CYS A 168 0.26 4.64 13.36
CA CYS A 168 0.21 5.06 14.75
C CYS A 168 -1.16 4.73 15.35
N PRO A 169 -1.23 3.92 16.42
CA PRO A 169 -2.47 3.72 17.15
C PRO A 169 -2.99 5.03 17.71
N MET A 170 -4.30 5.21 17.67
CA MET A 170 -4.97 6.41 18.19
C MET A 170 -6.03 6.01 19.23
N PHE A 171 -6.28 6.89 20.19
CA PHE A 171 -7.32 6.71 21.22
C PHE A 171 -7.20 5.38 22.01
N SER A 172 -5.97 4.97 22.30
CA SER A 172 -5.65 3.77 23.06
C SER A 172 -4.50 4.05 24.03
N ALA A 173 -4.22 3.14 24.96
CA ALA A 173 -3.06 3.22 25.84
C ALA A 173 -1.71 3.29 25.07
N LYS A 174 -1.71 2.91 23.80
CA LYS A 174 -0.54 2.93 22.90
C LYS A 174 -0.53 4.17 21.98
N SER A 175 -1.40 5.14 22.20
CA SER A 175 -1.42 6.38 21.42
C SER A 175 -0.08 7.12 21.54
N GLY A 176 0.39 7.68 20.43
CA GLY A 176 1.69 8.36 20.36
C GLY A 176 2.89 7.44 20.09
N THR A 177 2.68 6.11 19.99
CA THR A 177 3.73 5.18 19.57
C THR A 177 3.61 4.83 18.10
N ILE A 178 4.68 4.27 17.52
CA ILE A 178 4.64 3.69 16.18
C ILE A 178 4.28 2.22 16.31
N GLU A 179 3.21 1.79 15.63
CA GLU A 179 2.82 0.39 15.53
C GLU A 179 3.64 -0.32 14.48
N LYS A 180 3.84 0.34 13.33
CA LYS A 180 4.39 -0.27 12.12
C LYS A 180 4.98 0.77 11.19
N ASN A 181 6.09 0.42 10.54
CA ASN A 181 6.65 1.14 9.40
C ASN A 181 6.73 0.24 8.18
N ARG A 182 6.53 0.83 6.99
CA ARG A 182 6.79 0.23 5.68
C ARG A 182 7.70 1.13 4.87
N PHE A 183 8.74 0.53 4.31
CA PHE A 183 9.62 1.14 3.33
C PHE A 183 9.47 0.37 2.03
N SER A 184 9.24 1.06 0.93
CA SER A 184 9.05 0.40 -0.35
C SER A 184 9.90 1.03 -1.43
N ALA A 185 10.37 0.17 -2.33
CA ALA A 185 10.93 0.56 -3.62
C ALA A 185 10.25 -0.27 -4.72
N GLY A 186 9.82 0.38 -5.80
CA GLY A 186 9.08 -0.28 -6.85
C GLY A 186 9.15 0.44 -8.19
N VAL A 187 8.49 -0.16 -9.16
CA VAL A 187 8.36 0.39 -10.51
C VAL A 187 6.90 0.33 -10.95
N GLU A 188 6.44 1.40 -11.56
CA GLU A 188 5.16 1.47 -12.25
C GLU A 188 5.43 1.37 -13.76
N LEU A 189 4.86 0.38 -14.42
CA LEU A 189 4.88 0.21 -15.87
C LEU A 189 3.56 0.74 -16.44
N SER A 190 3.61 1.82 -17.19
CA SER A 190 2.46 2.34 -17.95
C SER A 190 2.28 1.52 -19.24
N ILE A 191 1.31 0.60 -19.27
CA ILE A 191 1.06 -0.31 -20.41
C ILE A 191 0.30 0.44 -21.50
N THR A 192 -0.75 1.14 -21.11
CA THR A 192 -1.55 2.03 -21.96
C THR A 192 -1.91 3.30 -21.21
N ARG A 193 -2.68 4.20 -21.84
CA ARG A 193 -3.24 5.39 -21.14
C ARG A 193 -4.20 5.02 -20.01
N HIS A 194 -4.77 3.81 -20.08
CA HIS A 194 -5.80 3.32 -19.16
C HIS A 194 -5.30 2.23 -18.22
N ASN A 195 -4.15 1.62 -18.51
CA ASN A 195 -3.67 0.45 -17.77
C ASN A 195 -2.24 0.64 -17.31
N SER A 196 -1.95 0.31 -16.06
CA SER A 196 -0.61 0.20 -15.53
C SER A 196 -0.44 -1.02 -14.64
N ALA A 197 0.78 -1.51 -14.53
CA ALA A 197 1.17 -2.55 -13.59
C ALA A 197 2.23 -1.99 -12.66
N GLU A 198 2.19 -2.36 -11.40
CA GLU A 198 3.18 -2.00 -10.40
C GLU A 198 3.78 -3.27 -9.79
N VAL A 199 5.10 -3.28 -9.65
CA VAL A 199 5.83 -4.30 -8.89
C VAL A 199 6.69 -3.58 -7.88
N GLU A 200 6.59 -3.97 -6.63
CA GLU A 200 7.33 -3.35 -5.54
C GLU A 200 7.83 -4.36 -4.52
N TYR A 201 8.95 -4.03 -3.92
CA TYR A 201 9.44 -4.66 -2.71
C TYR A 201 9.09 -3.78 -1.52
N ILE A 202 8.53 -4.38 -0.47
CA ILE A 202 8.17 -3.70 0.77
C ILE A 202 8.90 -4.38 1.91
N PHE A 203 9.66 -3.60 2.65
CA PHE A 203 10.17 -3.99 3.96
C PHE A 203 9.23 -3.44 5.02
N GLN A 204 8.56 -4.32 5.77
CA GLN A 204 7.69 -3.96 6.87
C GLN A 204 8.36 -4.32 8.19
N ARG A 205 8.37 -3.36 9.12
CA ARG A 205 8.75 -3.58 10.52
C ARG A 205 7.55 -3.28 11.41
N ASP A 206 7.09 -4.28 12.11
CA ASP A 206 6.11 -4.18 13.18
C ASP A 206 6.84 -3.97 14.50
N TYR A 207 6.35 -3.05 15.34
CA TYR A 207 6.92 -2.76 16.65
C TYR A 207 6.06 -3.30 17.79
N GLN A 208 4.84 -3.73 17.47
CA GLN A 208 3.87 -4.19 18.45
C GLN A 208 3.08 -5.39 17.89
N PRO A 209 2.75 -6.39 18.72
CA PRO A 209 3.13 -6.57 20.15
C PRO A 209 4.60 -6.93 20.35
N HIS A 210 5.27 -7.50 19.33
CA HIS A 210 6.68 -7.85 19.29
C HIS A 210 7.31 -7.28 18.02
N ILE A 211 8.62 -7.00 18.07
CA ILE A 211 9.35 -6.56 16.90
C ILE A 211 9.44 -7.74 15.91
N SER A 212 8.92 -7.53 14.69
CA SER A 212 9.02 -8.50 13.61
C SER A 212 9.25 -7.80 12.28
N ASP A 213 10.03 -8.43 11.42
CA ASP A 213 10.35 -7.95 10.08
C ASP A 213 9.71 -8.87 9.04
N ILE A 214 9.05 -8.27 8.05
CA ILE A 214 8.41 -8.99 6.96
C ILE A 214 8.90 -8.40 5.64
N ASN A 215 9.36 -9.27 4.74
CA ASN A 215 9.72 -8.93 3.37
C ASN A 215 8.54 -9.26 2.46
N ILE A 216 8.13 -8.33 1.60
CA ILE A 216 6.93 -8.49 0.79
C ILE A 216 7.26 -8.13 -0.66
N ILE A 217 6.83 -8.98 -1.59
CA ILE A 217 6.70 -8.61 -3.00
C ILE A 217 5.24 -8.29 -3.28
N SER A 218 4.98 -7.12 -3.84
CA SER A 218 3.63 -6.68 -4.18
C SER A 218 3.51 -6.49 -5.70
N ILE A 219 2.44 -7.03 -6.26
CA ILE A 219 2.11 -6.94 -7.68
C ILE A 219 0.71 -6.38 -7.79
N ASN A 220 0.57 -5.23 -8.43
CA ASN A 220 -0.71 -4.56 -8.60
C ASN A 220 -0.98 -4.26 -10.07
N TYR A 221 -2.22 -4.42 -10.48
CA TYR A 221 -2.71 -4.00 -11.79
C TYR A 221 -3.77 -2.92 -11.63
N LYS A 222 -3.65 -1.85 -12.40
CA LYS A 222 -4.48 -0.66 -12.27
C LYS A 222 -5.17 -0.33 -13.59
N LEU A 223 -6.49 -0.16 -13.52
CA LEU A 223 -7.38 0.26 -14.59
C LEU A 223 -7.83 1.71 -14.35
N LYS A 224 -7.85 2.53 -15.39
CA LYS A 224 -8.36 3.92 -15.37
C LYS A 224 -9.37 4.12 -16.47
N PHE A 225 -10.54 4.66 -16.13
CA PHE A 225 -11.65 4.91 -17.05
C PHE A 225 -12.02 6.39 -17.07
#